data_744d01b27a9344b221a34b36ce20abe1
#
_entry.id   744d01b27a9344b221a34b36ce20abe1
#
_cell.length_a   1.000
_cell.length_b   1.000
_cell.length_c   1.000
_cell.angle_alpha   90.00
_cell.angle_beta   90.00
_cell.angle_gamma   90.00
#
_symmetry.space_group_name_H-M   'P 1'
#
loop_
_entity.id
_entity.type
_entity.pdbx_description
1 polymer ?
#
loop_
_entity_poly.entity_id
_entity_poly.type
_entity_poly.pdbx_seq_one_letter_code
_entity_poly.pdbx_strand_id
1 'polypeptide(L)'
;MGKGKLAKFADMERYENVFQYPFSVVDNVPFEMKGCWREMYFHNDNPIVLELGCGKGEYTVELARLYPEINFIGVDIKGARMWTGATQALEAGLKNVAFLRTNIEIIDRFFGKDEVQEIWLTFSDPQMKNVHKRLTSTFFLERYRRFLVDNGIIHLKTDSNFLFTYTTYMVEHNALDVLFRTEDLYHTEGIDDETRKILNIQTYYESMWIERGLNIKYMKFHLPHDKVLTESEKEIELDEYRSYHRDKRSPKDTAK
;
A
#
# COMPACT_ATOMS: atom_id res chain seq x y z
N MET A 1 1.82 -3.43 28.94
CA MET A 1 2.97 -2.73 28.34
C MET A 1 3.19 -3.26 26.92
N GLY A 2 3.27 -2.39 25.90
CA GLY A 2 3.53 -2.81 24.52
C GLY A 2 4.93 -3.41 24.37
N LYS A 3 5.05 -4.44 23.51
CA LYS A 3 6.33 -5.09 23.20
C LYS A 3 7.35 -4.09 22.63
N GLY A 4 8.57 -4.09 23.13
CA GLY A 4 9.65 -3.21 22.65
C GLY A 4 10.02 -3.47 21.18
N LYS A 5 10.62 -2.50 20.49
CA LYS A 5 10.96 -2.59 19.06
C LYS A 5 11.84 -3.81 18.73
N LEU A 6 12.84 -4.10 19.54
CA LEU A 6 13.74 -5.25 19.34
C LEU A 6 13.01 -6.58 19.48
N ALA A 7 12.10 -6.71 20.45
CA ALA A 7 11.30 -7.91 20.65
C ALA A 7 10.38 -8.18 19.45
N LYS A 8 9.80 -7.12 18.84
CA LYS A 8 8.99 -7.25 17.62
C LYS A 8 9.79 -7.76 16.43
N PHE A 9 11.03 -7.32 16.27
CA PHE A 9 11.90 -7.85 15.21
C PHE A 9 12.27 -9.31 15.45
N ALA A 10 12.57 -9.70 16.69
CA ALA A 10 12.85 -11.09 17.03
C ALA A 10 11.63 -12.02 16.80
N ASP A 11 10.41 -11.53 17.05
CA ASP A 11 9.21 -12.29 16.70
C ASP A 11 9.11 -12.47 15.19
N MET A 12 9.27 -11.39 14.42
CA MET A 12 9.12 -11.41 12.96
C MET A 12 10.14 -12.31 12.26
N GLU A 13 11.30 -12.56 12.85
CA GLU A 13 12.27 -13.55 12.36
C GLU A 13 11.74 -14.99 12.41
N ARG A 14 10.74 -15.25 13.26
CA ARG A 14 10.14 -16.57 13.48
C ARG A 14 8.77 -16.73 12.81
N TYR A 15 8.20 -15.64 12.31
CA TYR A 15 6.88 -15.63 11.72
C TYR A 15 6.91 -16.23 10.31
N GLU A 16 6.16 -17.29 10.08
CA GLU A 16 6.06 -17.97 8.77
C GLU A 16 5.46 -17.07 7.67
N ASN A 17 4.67 -16.06 8.07
CA ASN A 17 4.02 -15.11 7.16
C ASN A 17 4.83 -13.82 6.94
N VAL A 18 6.09 -13.73 7.38
CA VAL A 18 6.92 -12.52 7.26
C VAL A 18 8.23 -12.79 6.51
N PHE A 19 8.46 -12.05 5.46
CA PHE A 19 9.66 -12.09 4.62
C PHE A 19 10.44 -10.78 4.75
N GLN A 20 11.69 -10.83 5.24
CA GLN A 20 12.48 -9.64 5.54
C GLN A 20 13.66 -9.48 4.57
N TYR A 21 13.51 -8.60 3.60
CA TYR A 21 14.50 -8.33 2.56
C TYR A 21 14.78 -6.82 2.44
N PRO A 22 15.42 -6.19 3.44
CA PRO A 22 15.87 -4.81 3.29
C PRO A 22 16.93 -4.71 2.18
N PHE A 23 17.12 -3.51 1.62
CA PHE A 23 18.00 -3.27 0.46
C PHE A 23 19.38 -3.93 0.60
N SER A 24 19.97 -3.88 1.80
CA SER A 24 21.29 -4.48 2.10
C SER A 24 21.35 -6.01 1.92
N VAL A 25 20.23 -6.69 1.93
CA VAL A 25 20.15 -8.15 1.76
C VAL A 25 19.92 -8.52 0.29
N VAL A 26 19.09 -7.76 -0.41
CA VAL A 26 18.62 -8.07 -1.78
C VAL A 26 19.71 -7.94 -2.84
N ASP A 27 20.74 -7.11 -2.61
CA ASP A 27 21.81 -6.93 -3.58
C ASP A 27 22.67 -8.18 -3.79
N ASN A 28 22.64 -9.11 -2.82
CA ASN A 28 23.54 -10.29 -2.82
C ASN A 28 22.80 -11.63 -3.01
N VAL A 29 21.46 -11.66 -2.87
CA VAL A 29 20.69 -12.91 -2.93
C VAL A 29 19.43 -12.72 -3.76
N PRO A 30 19.22 -13.50 -4.85
CA PRO A 30 17.95 -13.52 -5.56
C PRO A 30 16.82 -13.93 -4.63
N PHE A 31 15.65 -13.33 -4.80
CA PHE A 31 14.46 -13.74 -4.07
C PHE A 31 13.85 -14.97 -4.74
N GLU A 32 13.95 -16.12 -4.10
CA GLU A 32 13.60 -17.42 -4.69
C GLU A 32 12.13 -17.55 -5.09
N MET A 33 11.22 -16.88 -4.34
CA MET A 33 9.78 -16.95 -4.61
C MET A 33 9.30 -15.99 -5.70
N LYS A 34 10.20 -15.25 -6.36
CA LYS A 34 9.84 -14.36 -7.47
C LYS A 34 9.17 -15.15 -8.60
N GLY A 35 7.90 -14.87 -8.88
CA GLY A 35 7.08 -15.56 -9.87
C GLY A 35 6.45 -16.86 -9.37
N CYS A 36 6.68 -17.23 -8.10
CA CYS A 36 6.25 -18.51 -7.52
C CYS A 36 5.59 -18.35 -6.14
N TRP A 37 5.06 -17.17 -5.80
CA TRP A 37 4.39 -16.93 -4.53
C TRP A 37 3.20 -17.87 -4.28
N ARG A 38 2.42 -18.18 -5.32
CA ARG A 38 1.27 -19.07 -5.25
C ARG A 38 1.70 -20.49 -4.88
N GLU A 39 2.74 -21.00 -5.51
CA GLU A 39 3.26 -22.36 -5.32
C GLU A 39 4.03 -22.51 -4.01
N MET A 40 4.97 -21.59 -3.75
CA MET A 40 5.95 -21.75 -2.67
C MET A 40 5.44 -21.31 -1.31
N TYR A 41 4.49 -20.34 -1.25
CA TYR A 41 3.98 -19.83 0.02
C TYR A 41 2.48 -20.06 0.19
N PHE A 42 1.64 -19.62 -0.74
CA PHE A 42 0.19 -19.71 -0.57
C PHE A 42 -0.37 -21.13 -0.83
N HIS A 43 0.31 -21.94 -1.60
CA HIS A 43 -0.10 -23.29 -1.99
C HIS A 43 -1.49 -23.33 -2.65
N ASN A 44 -1.79 -22.33 -3.46
CA ASN A 44 -3.05 -22.20 -4.20
C ASN A 44 -2.83 -21.31 -5.46
N ASP A 45 -3.84 -21.28 -6.36
CA ASP A 45 -3.82 -20.50 -7.61
C ASP A 45 -4.57 -19.17 -7.51
N ASN A 46 -4.93 -18.74 -6.30
CA ASN A 46 -5.71 -17.53 -6.08
C ASN A 46 -4.97 -16.27 -6.57
N PRO A 47 -5.69 -15.23 -7.00
CA PRO A 47 -5.08 -13.95 -7.39
C PRO A 47 -4.32 -13.32 -6.24
N ILE A 48 -3.25 -12.58 -6.56
CA ILE A 48 -2.42 -11.87 -5.57
C ILE A 48 -2.71 -10.38 -5.64
N VAL A 49 -2.99 -9.79 -4.49
CA VAL A 49 -3.23 -8.36 -4.29
C VAL A 49 -2.18 -7.80 -3.33
N LEU A 50 -1.56 -6.66 -3.66
CA LEU A 50 -0.57 -6.01 -2.82
C LEU A 50 -1.14 -4.78 -2.12
N GLU A 51 -0.75 -4.55 -0.87
CA GLU A 51 -0.85 -3.25 -0.20
C GLU A 51 0.56 -2.67 -0.04
N LEU A 52 0.88 -1.59 -0.77
CA LEU A 52 2.18 -0.93 -0.71
C LEU A 52 2.17 0.22 0.31
N GLY A 53 3.02 0.09 1.33
CA GLY A 53 3.03 1.00 2.48
C GLY A 53 2.04 0.58 3.57
N CYS A 54 1.85 -0.71 3.79
CA CYS A 54 0.82 -1.30 4.66
C CYS A 54 0.89 -0.87 6.14
N GLY A 55 1.95 -0.24 6.57
CA GLY A 55 2.09 0.28 7.94
C GLY A 55 1.92 -0.80 9.00
N LYS A 56 0.77 -0.83 9.69
CA LYS A 56 0.43 -1.87 10.66
C LYS A 56 -0.20 -3.12 10.03
N GLY A 57 -0.50 -3.11 8.74
CA GLY A 57 -1.13 -4.21 8.02
C GLY A 57 -2.63 -4.37 8.30
N GLU A 58 -3.27 -3.34 8.85
CA GLU A 58 -4.70 -3.37 9.20
C GLU A 58 -5.57 -3.63 7.97
N TYR A 59 -5.29 -2.93 6.87
CA TYR A 59 -6.03 -3.08 5.61
C TYR A 59 -5.79 -4.44 4.98
N THR A 60 -4.51 -4.87 4.88
CA THR A 60 -4.11 -6.19 4.37
C THR A 60 -4.84 -7.33 5.09
N VAL A 61 -4.88 -7.29 6.44
CA VAL A 61 -5.51 -8.36 7.27
C VAL A 61 -7.01 -8.39 7.09
N GLU A 62 -7.67 -7.24 7.10
CA GLU A 62 -9.13 -7.18 6.95
C GLU A 62 -9.57 -7.60 5.54
N LEU A 63 -8.84 -7.22 4.49
CA LEU A 63 -9.09 -7.73 3.13
C LEU A 63 -8.94 -9.25 3.07
N ALA A 64 -7.91 -9.82 3.69
CA ALA A 64 -7.71 -11.26 3.72
C ALA A 64 -8.83 -12.03 4.45
N ARG A 65 -9.45 -11.40 5.45
CA ARG A 65 -10.64 -11.96 6.15
C ARG A 65 -11.89 -11.92 5.29
N LEU A 66 -12.08 -10.84 4.53
CA LEU A 66 -13.25 -10.65 3.67
C LEU A 66 -13.21 -11.55 2.44
N TYR A 67 -12.00 -11.82 1.91
CA TYR A 67 -11.81 -12.53 0.64
C TYR A 67 -10.82 -13.70 0.82
N PRO A 68 -11.27 -14.83 1.38
CA PRO A 68 -10.40 -16.00 1.58
C PRO A 68 -9.89 -16.62 0.26
N GLU A 69 -10.54 -16.33 -0.86
CA GLU A 69 -10.16 -16.74 -2.22
C GLU A 69 -9.16 -15.81 -2.92
N ILE A 70 -8.66 -14.80 -2.22
CA ILE A 70 -7.63 -13.86 -2.71
C ILE A 70 -6.44 -13.90 -1.76
N ASN A 71 -5.23 -13.88 -2.30
CA ASN A 71 -4.00 -13.80 -1.54
C ASN A 71 -3.57 -12.33 -1.39
N PHE A 72 -3.25 -11.91 -0.17
CA PHE A 72 -2.86 -10.52 0.12
C PHE A 72 -1.43 -10.46 0.63
N ILE A 73 -0.64 -9.49 0.12
CA ILE A 73 0.71 -9.24 0.59
C ILE A 73 0.85 -7.77 0.99
N GLY A 74 1.05 -7.55 2.30
CA GLY A 74 1.35 -6.22 2.84
C GLY A 74 2.85 -5.91 2.75
N VAL A 75 3.21 -4.78 2.14
CA VAL A 75 4.61 -4.36 1.94
C VAL A 75 4.91 -3.08 2.70
N ASP A 76 5.93 -3.06 3.54
CA ASP A 76 6.46 -1.85 4.20
C ASP A 76 7.92 -2.06 4.62
N ILE A 77 8.68 -0.98 4.75
CA ILE A 77 10.05 -1.03 5.32
C ILE A 77 10.03 -1.01 6.86
N LYS A 78 8.95 -0.56 7.48
CA LYS A 78 8.84 -0.35 8.94
C LYS A 78 8.37 -1.59 9.66
N GLY A 79 9.22 -2.61 9.76
CA GLY A 79 8.89 -3.89 10.37
C GLY A 79 8.22 -3.82 11.76
N ALA A 80 8.62 -2.91 12.65
CA ALA A 80 7.99 -2.78 13.96
C ALA A 80 6.50 -2.38 13.92
N ARG A 81 6.02 -1.77 12.81
CA ARG A 81 4.59 -1.51 12.58
C ARG A 81 3.92 -2.75 12.00
N MET A 82 4.49 -3.32 10.95
CA MET A 82 4.04 -4.53 10.26
C MET A 82 3.83 -5.72 11.21
N TRP A 83 4.63 -5.81 12.29
CA TRP A 83 4.50 -6.80 13.34
C TRP A 83 3.04 -6.96 13.84
N THR A 84 2.27 -5.89 13.92
CA THR A 84 0.88 -5.92 14.40
C THR A 84 0.00 -6.75 13.48
N GLY A 85 -0.02 -6.46 12.19
CA GLY A 85 -0.81 -7.20 11.21
C GLY A 85 -0.33 -8.64 11.04
N ALA A 86 1.00 -8.85 11.02
CA ALA A 86 1.57 -10.19 10.93
C ALA A 86 1.16 -11.08 12.11
N THR A 87 1.18 -10.53 13.34
CA THR A 87 0.72 -11.24 14.55
C THR A 87 -0.78 -11.54 14.47
N GLN A 88 -1.60 -10.55 14.12
CA GLN A 88 -3.06 -10.72 14.01
C GLN A 88 -3.44 -11.78 12.97
N ALA A 89 -2.73 -11.82 11.85
CA ALA A 89 -2.95 -12.82 10.81
C ALA A 89 -2.65 -14.24 11.28
N LEU A 90 -1.51 -14.44 11.99
CA LEU A 90 -1.14 -15.72 12.56
C LEU A 90 -2.12 -16.17 13.65
N GLU A 91 -2.49 -15.28 14.58
CA GLU A 91 -3.46 -15.56 15.64
C GLU A 91 -4.85 -15.91 15.08
N ALA A 92 -5.23 -15.30 13.98
CA ALA A 92 -6.49 -15.58 13.27
C ALA A 92 -6.41 -16.82 12.36
N GLY A 93 -5.25 -17.43 12.19
CA GLY A 93 -5.03 -18.60 11.33
C GLY A 93 -5.20 -18.32 9.83
N LEU A 94 -5.06 -17.06 9.40
CA LEU A 94 -5.20 -16.68 7.98
C LEU A 94 -4.03 -17.27 7.17
N LYS A 95 -4.35 -18.00 6.11
CA LYS A 95 -3.37 -18.62 5.20
C LYS A 95 -3.19 -17.88 3.89
N ASN A 96 -4.06 -16.92 3.61
CA ASN A 96 -4.07 -16.10 2.41
C ASN A 96 -3.43 -14.71 2.62
N VAL A 97 -2.54 -14.56 3.60
CA VAL A 97 -1.87 -13.28 3.87
C VAL A 97 -0.38 -13.47 4.18
N ALA A 98 0.44 -12.61 3.59
CA ALA A 98 1.87 -12.51 3.84
C ALA A 98 2.29 -11.05 4.07
N PHE A 99 3.48 -10.86 4.66
CA PHE A 99 4.09 -9.55 4.85
C PHE A 99 5.51 -9.55 4.31
N LEU A 100 5.81 -8.60 3.42
CA LEU A 100 7.13 -8.41 2.84
C LEU A 100 7.76 -7.12 3.37
N ARG A 101 8.78 -7.24 4.20
CA ARG A 101 9.53 -6.09 4.69
C ARG A 101 10.64 -5.73 3.71
N THR A 102 10.40 -4.72 2.88
CA THR A 102 11.36 -4.21 1.89
C THR A 102 11.11 -2.75 1.54
N ASN A 103 12.01 -2.17 0.76
CA ASN A 103 11.82 -0.87 0.14
C ASN A 103 10.95 -1.01 -1.11
N ILE A 104 9.90 -0.18 -1.23
CA ILE A 104 8.98 -0.22 -2.39
C ILE A 104 9.71 0.14 -3.70
N GLU A 105 10.80 0.91 -3.61
CA GLU A 105 11.64 1.26 -4.77
C GLU A 105 12.26 0.05 -5.49
N ILE A 106 12.28 -1.11 -4.86
CA ILE A 106 12.82 -2.36 -5.44
C ILE A 106 11.79 -3.48 -5.51
N ILE A 107 10.50 -3.14 -5.45
CA ILE A 107 9.40 -4.11 -5.34
C ILE A 107 9.38 -5.12 -6.52
N ASP A 108 9.79 -4.70 -7.70
CA ASP A 108 9.88 -5.52 -8.91
C ASP A 108 10.95 -6.65 -8.83
N ARG A 109 11.77 -6.67 -7.78
CA ARG A 109 12.67 -7.79 -7.50
C ARG A 109 11.97 -8.99 -6.84
N PHE A 110 10.76 -8.80 -6.29
CA PHE A 110 10.04 -9.78 -5.49
C PHE A 110 8.89 -10.47 -6.22
N PHE A 111 8.46 -9.92 -7.34
CA PHE A 111 7.33 -10.45 -8.11
C PHE A 111 7.74 -10.70 -9.55
N GLY A 112 7.25 -11.81 -10.11
CA GLY A 112 7.42 -12.18 -11.51
C GLY A 112 6.44 -11.43 -12.43
N LYS A 113 6.61 -11.59 -13.74
CA LYS A 113 5.73 -10.98 -14.73
C LYS A 113 4.30 -11.50 -14.54
N ASP A 114 3.31 -10.60 -14.56
CA ASP A 114 1.88 -10.88 -14.49
C ASP A 114 1.46 -11.69 -13.21
N GLU A 115 2.25 -11.59 -12.14
CA GLU A 115 1.99 -12.33 -10.89
C GLU A 115 0.96 -11.64 -9.99
N VAL A 116 0.81 -10.32 -10.08
CA VAL A 116 -0.05 -9.49 -9.22
C VAL A 116 -1.23 -8.96 -10.03
N GLN A 117 -2.45 -8.96 -9.46
CA GLN A 117 -3.66 -8.49 -10.10
C GLN A 117 -4.03 -7.05 -9.73
N GLU A 118 -3.80 -6.67 -8.46
CA GLU A 118 -4.19 -5.36 -7.96
C GLU A 118 -3.15 -4.81 -6.98
N ILE A 119 -3.05 -3.48 -6.90
CA ILE A 119 -2.20 -2.78 -5.94
C ILE A 119 -3.02 -1.73 -5.19
N TRP A 120 -2.99 -1.80 -3.85
CA TRP A 120 -3.58 -0.83 -2.95
C TRP A 120 -2.52 0.13 -2.41
N LEU A 121 -2.80 1.43 -2.49
CA LEU A 121 -2.02 2.52 -1.94
C LEU A 121 -2.88 3.23 -0.90
N THR A 122 -2.73 2.81 0.38
CA THR A 122 -3.54 3.31 1.49
C THR A 122 -2.73 4.31 2.32
N PHE A 123 -3.15 5.57 2.35
CA PHE A 123 -2.54 6.65 3.15
C PHE A 123 -1.02 6.81 2.97
N SER A 124 -0.53 6.53 1.78
CA SER A 124 0.88 6.72 1.42
C SER A 124 1.31 8.18 1.55
N ASP A 125 2.61 8.41 1.80
CA ASP A 125 3.16 9.76 1.88
C ASP A 125 3.02 10.45 0.49
N PRO A 126 2.41 11.64 0.39
CA PRO A 126 2.20 12.33 -0.88
C PRO A 126 3.48 12.75 -1.58
N GLN A 127 4.63 12.74 -0.89
CA GLN A 127 5.94 13.08 -1.47
C GLN A 127 5.89 14.38 -2.30
N MET A 128 5.33 15.45 -1.71
CA MET A 128 5.01 16.72 -2.40
C MET A 128 6.21 17.33 -3.14
N LYS A 129 7.43 17.11 -2.64
CA LYS A 129 8.68 17.68 -3.20
C LYS A 129 9.43 16.73 -4.13
N ASN A 130 9.03 15.46 -4.23
CA ASN A 130 9.79 14.46 -4.98
C ASN A 130 8.85 13.49 -5.71
N VAL A 131 8.62 13.75 -6.99
CA VAL A 131 7.74 12.94 -7.84
C VAL A 131 8.21 11.48 -7.94
N HIS A 132 9.53 11.24 -8.03
CA HIS A 132 10.06 9.88 -8.14
C HIS A 132 9.87 9.02 -6.87
N LYS A 133 9.49 9.62 -5.74
CA LYS A 133 9.13 8.88 -4.52
C LYS A 133 7.62 8.71 -4.32
N ARG A 134 6.81 9.32 -5.18
CA ARG A 134 5.34 9.26 -5.10
C ARG A 134 4.85 7.96 -5.70
N LEU A 135 4.13 7.15 -4.94
CA LEU A 135 3.73 5.80 -5.35
C LEU A 135 2.75 5.75 -6.54
N THR A 136 2.09 6.86 -6.87
CA THR A 136 1.25 7.00 -8.08
C THR A 136 1.95 7.70 -9.24
N SER A 137 3.27 7.98 -9.16
CA SER A 137 4.02 8.60 -10.26
C SER A 137 4.23 7.62 -11.43
N THR A 138 4.48 8.18 -12.61
CA THR A 138 4.81 7.38 -13.79
C THR A 138 6.03 6.49 -13.55
N PHE A 139 7.01 6.96 -12.75
CA PHE A 139 8.17 6.16 -12.34
C PHE A 139 7.76 4.86 -11.61
N PHE A 140 6.79 4.94 -10.70
CA PHE A 140 6.30 3.75 -9.99
C PHE A 140 5.34 2.94 -10.84
N LEU A 141 4.47 3.57 -11.64
CA LEU A 141 3.58 2.84 -12.53
C LEU A 141 4.34 2.00 -13.56
N GLU A 142 5.44 2.55 -14.14
CA GLU A 142 6.34 1.77 -15.01
C GLU A 142 7.00 0.59 -14.28
N ARG A 143 7.29 0.74 -12.99
CA ARG A 143 7.80 -0.35 -12.16
C ARG A 143 6.74 -1.41 -11.91
N TYR A 144 5.50 -1.01 -11.63
CA TYR A 144 4.39 -1.94 -11.39
C TYR A 144 4.07 -2.79 -12.62
N ARG A 145 4.14 -2.25 -13.83
CA ARG A 145 3.97 -2.99 -15.10
C ARG A 145 4.88 -4.21 -15.25
N ARG A 146 5.98 -4.26 -14.52
CA ARG A 146 6.92 -5.40 -14.59
C ARG A 146 6.36 -6.67 -13.96
N PHE A 147 5.35 -6.54 -13.09
CA PHE A 147 4.79 -7.66 -12.33
C PHE A 147 3.27 -7.64 -12.19
N LEU A 148 2.64 -6.51 -12.43
CA LEU A 148 1.19 -6.39 -12.48
C LEU A 148 0.70 -6.93 -13.82
N VAL A 149 -0.45 -7.61 -13.84
CA VAL A 149 -1.11 -8.04 -15.07
C VAL A 149 -1.46 -6.83 -15.94
N ASP A 150 -1.56 -7.03 -17.27
CA ASP A 150 -2.03 -5.97 -18.16
C ASP A 150 -3.45 -5.53 -17.75
N ASN A 151 -3.69 -4.23 -17.71
CA ASN A 151 -4.91 -3.64 -17.16
C ASN A 151 -5.21 -4.01 -15.68
N GLY A 152 -4.19 -4.40 -14.90
CA GLY A 152 -4.32 -4.58 -13.46
C GLY A 152 -4.75 -3.28 -12.77
N ILE A 153 -5.41 -3.41 -11.61
CA ILE A 153 -6.05 -2.28 -10.95
C ILE A 153 -5.12 -1.64 -9.92
N ILE A 154 -5.04 -0.31 -9.98
CA ILE A 154 -4.40 0.51 -8.93
C ILE A 154 -5.49 1.21 -8.13
N HIS A 155 -5.45 1.04 -6.80
CA HIS A 155 -6.32 1.69 -5.84
C HIS A 155 -5.53 2.75 -5.06
N LEU A 156 -6.06 3.96 -4.99
CA LEU A 156 -5.56 5.03 -4.13
C LEU A 156 -6.63 5.42 -3.12
N LYS A 157 -6.35 5.25 -1.82
CA LYS A 157 -7.16 5.76 -0.71
C LYS A 157 -6.32 6.73 0.11
N THR A 158 -6.72 8.01 0.22
CA THR A 158 -5.88 9.06 0.79
C THR A 158 -6.67 10.19 1.43
N ASP A 159 -6.11 10.79 2.48
CA ASP A 159 -6.51 12.07 3.07
C ASP A 159 -5.96 13.27 2.28
N SER A 160 -4.86 13.09 1.54
CA SER A 160 -4.11 14.14 0.87
C SER A 160 -4.83 14.70 -0.37
N ASN A 161 -5.18 16.00 -0.35
CA ASN A 161 -5.67 16.71 -1.52
C ASN A 161 -4.61 16.72 -2.61
N PHE A 162 -3.36 16.99 -2.24
CA PHE A 162 -2.25 17.04 -3.17
C PHE A 162 -2.07 15.70 -3.91
N LEU A 163 -2.00 14.58 -3.19
CA LEU A 163 -1.78 13.27 -3.81
C LEU A 163 -2.96 12.86 -4.70
N PHE A 164 -4.17 13.15 -4.28
CA PHE A 164 -5.37 12.84 -5.06
C PHE A 164 -5.44 13.67 -6.35
N THR A 165 -5.20 15.00 -6.26
CA THR A 165 -5.17 15.91 -7.42
C THR A 165 -4.05 15.52 -8.39
N TYR A 166 -2.85 15.21 -7.86
CA TYR A 166 -1.74 14.73 -8.68
C TYR A 166 -2.12 13.46 -9.45
N THR A 167 -2.68 12.47 -8.75
CA THR A 167 -3.07 11.21 -9.37
C THR A 167 -4.17 11.42 -10.42
N THR A 168 -5.14 12.31 -10.13
CA THR A 168 -6.17 12.71 -11.10
C THR A 168 -5.54 13.28 -12.37
N TYR A 169 -4.63 14.24 -12.24
CA TYR A 169 -3.97 14.85 -13.41
C TYR A 169 -3.10 13.84 -14.18
N MET A 170 -2.40 12.97 -13.49
CA MET A 170 -1.61 11.92 -14.11
C MET A 170 -2.48 10.94 -14.91
N VAL A 171 -3.59 10.49 -14.33
CA VAL A 171 -4.54 9.56 -14.98
C VAL A 171 -5.20 10.23 -16.19
N GLU A 172 -5.67 11.48 -16.07
CA GLU A 172 -6.29 12.23 -17.17
C GLU A 172 -5.28 12.53 -18.29
N HIS A 173 -4.06 12.95 -17.93
CA HIS A 173 -3.00 13.28 -18.91
C HIS A 173 -2.61 12.06 -19.78
N ASN A 174 -2.58 10.87 -19.17
CA ASN A 174 -2.25 9.62 -19.86
C ASN A 174 -3.49 8.88 -20.41
N ALA A 175 -4.68 9.47 -20.31
CA ALA A 175 -5.95 8.85 -20.70
C ALA A 175 -6.11 7.42 -20.17
N LEU A 176 -5.80 7.19 -18.89
CA LEU A 176 -6.01 5.92 -18.22
C LEU A 176 -7.49 5.72 -17.89
N ASP A 177 -7.96 4.49 -17.93
CA ASP A 177 -9.34 4.14 -17.65
C ASP A 177 -9.64 4.19 -16.15
N VAL A 178 -10.46 5.16 -15.72
CA VAL A 178 -10.87 5.36 -14.32
C VAL A 178 -12.16 4.61 -14.05
N LEU A 179 -12.07 3.56 -13.26
CA LEU A 179 -13.22 2.74 -12.86
C LEU A 179 -14.12 3.42 -11.83
N PHE A 180 -13.52 4.19 -10.92
CA PHE A 180 -14.25 4.94 -9.90
C PHE A 180 -13.38 6.05 -9.30
N ARG A 181 -13.99 7.18 -8.93
CA ARG A 181 -13.33 8.31 -8.28
C ARG A 181 -14.30 9.06 -7.38
N THR A 182 -13.85 9.40 -6.17
CA THR A 182 -14.58 10.29 -5.25
C THR A 182 -13.63 11.11 -4.38
N GLU A 183 -14.02 12.36 -4.08
CA GLU A 183 -13.31 13.26 -3.18
C GLU A 183 -13.81 13.16 -1.73
N ASP A 184 -14.92 12.46 -1.51
CA ASP A 184 -15.53 12.25 -0.20
C ASP A 184 -16.14 10.84 -0.12
N LEU A 185 -15.30 9.89 0.25
CA LEU A 185 -15.64 8.47 0.24
C LEU A 185 -16.86 8.14 1.10
N TYR A 186 -16.95 8.73 2.28
CA TYR A 186 -17.97 8.37 3.26
C TYR A 186 -19.35 9.00 3.01
N HIS A 187 -19.39 10.07 2.21
CA HIS A 187 -20.64 10.74 1.81
C HIS A 187 -21.03 10.48 0.35
N THR A 188 -20.26 9.64 -0.36
CA THR A 188 -20.59 9.28 -1.75
C THR A 188 -21.75 8.30 -1.80
N GLU A 189 -22.78 8.66 -2.56
CA GLU A 189 -23.92 7.78 -2.88
C GLU A 189 -23.61 6.85 -4.07
N GLY A 190 -24.39 5.77 -4.21
CA GLY A 190 -24.27 4.87 -5.37
C GLY A 190 -23.08 3.90 -5.34
N ILE A 191 -22.36 3.80 -4.23
CA ILE A 191 -21.36 2.74 -4.01
C ILE A 191 -22.11 1.46 -3.63
N ASP A 192 -21.84 0.36 -4.34
CA ASP A 192 -22.40 -0.95 -4.00
C ASP A 192 -21.93 -1.44 -2.62
N ASP A 193 -22.68 -2.36 -2.03
CA ASP A 193 -22.45 -2.82 -0.66
C ASP A 193 -21.11 -3.55 -0.50
N GLU A 194 -20.62 -4.25 -1.51
CA GLU A 194 -19.36 -4.97 -1.49
C GLU A 194 -18.17 -3.98 -1.51
N THR A 195 -18.17 -3.07 -2.46
CA THR A 195 -17.18 -1.98 -2.52
C THR A 195 -17.20 -1.17 -1.22
N ARG A 196 -18.39 -0.89 -0.66
CA ARG A 196 -18.51 -0.16 0.61
C ARG A 196 -17.89 -0.92 1.78
N LYS A 197 -18.03 -2.25 1.85
CA LYS A 197 -17.36 -3.05 2.90
C LYS A 197 -15.85 -2.91 2.85
N ILE A 198 -15.27 -2.99 1.66
CA ILE A 198 -13.82 -2.83 1.45
C ILE A 198 -13.38 -1.42 1.84
N LEU A 199 -14.09 -0.40 1.39
CA LEU A 199 -13.71 0.98 1.59
C LEU A 199 -13.95 1.44 3.04
N ASN A 200 -14.80 0.77 3.80
CA ASN A 200 -15.04 1.01 5.23
C ASN A 200 -14.00 0.34 6.16
N ILE A 201 -13.06 -0.42 5.64
CA ILE A 201 -11.89 -0.85 6.43
C ILE A 201 -11.12 0.40 6.84
N GLN A 202 -11.16 0.74 8.12
CA GLN A 202 -10.50 1.93 8.65
C GLN A 202 -9.15 1.58 9.25
N THR A 203 -8.10 2.20 8.74
CA THR A 203 -6.78 2.15 9.39
C THR A 203 -6.71 3.12 10.56
N TYR A 204 -5.78 2.89 11.48
CA TYR A 204 -5.50 3.81 12.57
C TYR A 204 -5.23 5.26 12.10
N TYR A 205 -4.54 5.41 10.97
CA TYR A 205 -4.26 6.74 10.42
C TYR A 205 -5.51 7.38 9.84
N GLU A 206 -6.38 6.61 9.22
CA GLU A 206 -7.63 7.09 8.66
C GLU A 206 -8.57 7.64 9.73
N SER A 207 -8.78 6.91 10.83
CA SER A 207 -9.61 7.40 11.94
C SER A 207 -9.11 8.73 12.49
N MET A 208 -7.80 8.91 12.60
CA MET A 208 -7.20 10.19 13.01
C MET A 208 -7.50 11.35 12.05
N TRP A 209 -7.60 11.10 10.75
CA TRP A 209 -7.89 12.14 9.75
C TRP A 209 -9.38 12.47 9.72
N ILE A 210 -10.24 11.46 9.84
CA ILE A 210 -11.70 11.65 9.94
C ILE A 210 -12.04 12.47 11.20
N GLU A 211 -11.46 12.16 12.37
CA GLU A 211 -11.63 12.93 13.61
C GLU A 211 -11.24 14.40 13.48
N ARG A 212 -10.39 14.74 12.51
CA ARG A 212 -9.98 16.12 12.18
C ARG A 212 -10.83 16.78 11.12
N GLY A 213 -11.89 16.12 10.66
CA GLY A 213 -12.80 16.64 9.63
C GLY A 213 -12.22 16.63 8.22
N LEU A 214 -11.23 15.78 7.95
CA LEU A 214 -10.69 15.62 6.59
C LEU A 214 -11.46 14.56 5.83
N ASN A 215 -11.89 14.89 4.60
CA ASN A 215 -12.51 13.93 3.71
C ASN A 215 -11.48 12.92 3.21
N ILE A 216 -11.86 11.66 3.20
CA ILE A 216 -11.07 10.59 2.59
C ILE A 216 -11.45 10.47 1.12
N LYS A 217 -10.45 10.48 0.27
CA LYS A 217 -10.58 10.39 -1.18
C LYS A 217 -10.21 9.00 -1.65
N TYR A 218 -10.87 8.58 -2.70
CA TYR A 218 -10.61 7.27 -3.29
C TYR A 218 -10.67 7.32 -4.81
N MET A 219 -9.78 6.58 -5.45
CA MET A 219 -9.74 6.36 -6.89
C MET A 219 -9.29 4.94 -7.19
N LYS A 220 -9.89 4.31 -8.19
CA LYS A 220 -9.37 3.09 -8.81
C LYS A 220 -9.33 3.23 -10.33
N PHE A 221 -8.25 2.76 -10.95
CA PHE A 221 -8.02 2.86 -12.38
C PHE A 221 -7.21 1.68 -12.91
N HIS A 222 -7.35 1.39 -14.20
CA HIS A 222 -6.56 0.39 -14.88
C HIS A 222 -5.17 0.91 -15.27
N LEU A 223 -4.16 0.03 -15.17
CA LEU A 223 -2.80 0.30 -15.64
C LEU A 223 -2.48 -0.57 -16.85
N PRO A 224 -2.69 -0.08 -18.10
CA PRO A 224 -2.36 -0.81 -19.32
C PRO A 224 -0.86 -0.85 -19.57
N HIS A 225 -0.35 -1.88 -20.23
CA HIS A 225 1.07 -2.02 -20.55
C HIS A 225 1.49 -1.33 -21.85
N ASP A 226 0.55 -1.04 -22.75
CA ASP A 226 0.80 -0.55 -24.11
C ASP A 226 0.97 0.98 -24.22
N LYS A 227 0.66 1.74 -23.16
CA LYS A 227 0.75 3.21 -23.17
C LYS A 227 2.11 3.71 -22.67
N VAL A 228 2.67 4.69 -23.35
CA VAL A 228 3.80 5.48 -22.82
C VAL A 228 3.26 6.47 -21.80
N LEU A 229 3.75 6.41 -20.56
CA LEU A 229 3.31 7.31 -19.49
C LEU A 229 4.23 8.52 -19.35
N THR A 230 3.63 9.70 -19.22
CA THR A 230 4.33 10.96 -18.97
C THR A 230 3.74 11.71 -17.78
N GLU A 231 4.56 12.48 -17.09
CA GLU A 231 4.12 13.33 -15.98
C GLU A 231 3.30 14.52 -16.49
N SER A 232 2.27 14.90 -15.73
CA SER A 232 1.53 16.13 -15.98
C SER A 232 2.30 17.34 -15.44
N GLU A 233 2.36 18.40 -16.23
CA GLU A 233 3.00 19.67 -15.85
C GLU A 233 2.07 20.62 -15.06
N LYS A 234 0.84 20.19 -14.74
CA LYS A 234 -0.11 21.01 -13.99
C LYS A 234 0.40 21.29 -12.58
N GLU A 235 0.38 22.55 -12.17
CA GLU A 235 0.67 22.95 -10.79
C GLU A 235 -0.40 22.45 -9.83
N ILE A 236 0.02 22.06 -8.63
CA ILE A 236 -0.85 21.48 -7.59
C ILE A 236 -0.56 22.17 -6.27
N GLU A 237 -1.60 22.62 -5.60
CA GLU A 237 -1.51 23.20 -4.27
C GLU A 237 -1.03 22.17 -3.25
N LEU A 238 -0.11 22.59 -2.36
CA LEU A 238 0.48 21.69 -1.35
C LEU A 238 -0.45 21.53 -0.16
N ASP A 239 -0.45 20.35 0.44
CA ASP A 239 -1.17 20.05 1.68
C ASP A 239 -0.52 20.78 2.86
N GLU A 240 -1.14 21.80 3.40
CA GLU A 240 -0.61 22.55 4.55
C GLU A 240 -0.62 21.74 5.85
N TYR A 241 -1.67 20.95 6.12
CA TYR A 241 -1.86 20.22 7.39
C TYR A 241 -0.83 19.11 7.63
N ARG A 242 -0.17 18.57 6.59
CA ARG A 242 0.89 17.57 6.73
C ARG A 242 2.22 18.16 7.16
N SER A 243 2.46 19.44 6.92
CA SER A 243 3.66 20.16 7.39
C SER A 243 3.61 20.46 8.89
N TYR A 244 2.42 20.66 9.48
CA TYR A 244 2.25 20.94 10.91
C TYR A 244 2.70 19.82 11.85
N HIS A 245 2.81 18.57 11.39
CA HIS A 245 3.12 17.43 12.23
C HIS A 245 4.60 17.02 12.28
N ARG A 246 5.46 17.57 11.40
CA ARG A 246 6.90 17.34 11.55
C ARG A 246 7.48 18.06 12.74
N ASP A 247 6.92 19.20 13.11
CA ASP A 247 7.40 20.03 14.22
C ASP A 247 6.77 19.66 15.59
N LYS A 248 5.65 18.94 15.59
CA LYS A 248 4.98 18.43 16.79
C LYS A 248 5.27 16.95 17.09
N ARG A 249 6.38 16.41 16.66
CA ARG A 249 6.89 15.18 17.26
C ARG A 249 7.26 15.51 18.69
N SER A 250 6.60 14.84 19.65
CA SER A 250 6.67 14.95 21.09
C SER A 250 7.95 15.58 21.61
N PRO A 251 7.89 16.45 22.63
CA PRO A 251 9.09 16.87 23.33
C PRO A 251 9.85 15.59 23.69
N LYS A 252 11.11 15.52 23.31
CA LYS A 252 12.00 14.52 23.89
C LYS A 252 11.90 14.73 25.39
N ASP A 253 11.51 13.72 26.14
CA ASP A 253 11.67 13.67 27.57
C ASP A 253 13.12 14.01 27.89
N THR A 254 13.35 15.27 28.19
CA THR A 254 14.51 15.75 28.91
C THR A 254 14.17 15.52 30.39
N ALA A 255 14.20 14.26 30.81
CA ALA A 255 14.32 13.91 32.21
C ALA A 255 15.78 13.56 32.47
N LYS A 256 16.38 14.37 33.34
CA LYS A 256 17.69 14.19 33.94
C LYS A 256 17.79 12.85 34.66
#